data_55282db07fb07416179cdec3b3dc7c19
#
_entry.id   55282db07fb07416179cdec3b3dc7c19
#
_cell.length_a   1.000
_cell.length_b   1.000
_cell.length_c   1.000
_cell.angle_alpha   90.00
_cell.angle_beta   90.00
_cell.angle_gamma   90.00
#
_symmetry.space_group_name_H-M   'P 1'
#
loop_
_entity.id
_entity.type
_entity.pdbx_description
1 polymer ?
#
loop_
_entity_poly.entity_id
_entity_poly.type
_entity_poly.pdbx_seq_one_letter_code
_entity_poly.pdbx_strand_id
1 'polypeptide(L)'
;MSTTPVMLPSPSGLLARLGGALAVAVVILLLFVMPAEYQIDPTGFGKLTGLVKMSQTVTAPPAATPTPVMNTTAAHTYTVPFRTDDIAIPIGKDGELEYKVHMQPGGTLVYSWKCAEPLYIDFHGESDKDPGNATSYTVTQEAKEGNGSLIAPFAGIHGWFYQNQTDHVTVIHLKMSGFYELIPK
;
A
#
# COMPACT_ATOMS: atom_id res chain seq x y z
N MET A 1 -7.41 58.30 -9.78
CA MET A 1 -7.03 57.03 -9.12
C MET A 1 -6.79 57.32 -7.65
N SER A 2 -7.66 56.93 -6.78
CA SER A 2 -7.56 57.23 -5.35
C SER A 2 -6.82 56.07 -4.67
N THR A 3 -5.57 56.29 -4.29
CA THR A 3 -4.78 55.33 -3.54
C THR A 3 -5.14 55.40 -2.07
N THR A 4 -5.87 54.41 -1.59
CA THR A 4 -6.14 54.26 -0.16
C THR A 4 -4.82 54.00 0.60
N PRO A 5 -4.44 54.78 1.59
CA PRO A 5 -3.20 54.52 2.33
C PRO A 5 -3.33 53.22 3.13
N VAL A 6 -2.38 52.32 2.93
CA VAL A 6 -2.24 51.10 3.73
C VAL A 6 -1.76 51.51 5.11
N MET A 7 -2.66 51.47 6.10
CA MET A 7 -2.30 51.71 7.51
C MET A 7 -1.51 50.50 8.05
N LEU A 8 -0.23 50.67 8.27
CA LEU A 8 0.59 49.70 8.98
C LEU A 8 0.18 49.61 10.46
N PRO A 9 0.11 48.40 11.03
CA PRO A 9 -0.22 48.24 12.43
C PRO A 9 0.85 48.89 13.34
N SER A 10 0.43 49.47 14.45
CA SER A 10 1.37 50.02 15.43
C SER A 10 2.28 48.93 16.00
N PRO A 11 3.54 49.24 16.37
CA PRO A 11 4.48 48.25 16.93
C PRO A 11 3.92 47.51 18.15
N SER A 12 3.18 48.20 19.01
CA SER A 12 2.50 47.61 20.18
C SER A 12 1.36 46.65 19.77
N GLY A 13 0.60 46.99 18.73
CA GLY A 13 -0.43 46.13 18.20
C GLY A 13 0.16 44.88 17.52
N LEU A 14 1.32 45.00 16.87
CA LEU A 14 2.02 43.86 16.28
C LEU A 14 2.57 42.90 17.36
N LEU A 15 3.18 43.44 18.42
CA LEU A 15 3.68 42.65 19.54
C LEU A 15 2.56 41.90 20.27
N ALA A 16 1.40 42.56 20.50
CA ALA A 16 0.25 41.91 21.10
C ALA A 16 -0.30 40.75 20.27
N ARG A 17 -0.36 40.92 18.92
CA ARG A 17 -0.78 39.85 18.00
C ARG A 17 0.24 38.70 17.97
N LEU A 18 1.54 39.01 17.96
CA LEU A 18 2.61 37.99 18.00
C LEU A 18 2.58 37.21 19.32
N GLY A 19 2.38 37.91 20.46
CA GLY A 19 2.23 37.25 21.77
C GLY A 19 1.00 36.34 21.82
N GLY A 20 -0.13 36.79 21.25
CA GLY A 20 -1.35 35.99 21.17
C GLY A 20 -1.14 34.74 20.29
N ALA A 21 -0.50 34.90 19.13
CA ALA A 21 -0.19 33.76 18.24
C ALA A 21 0.77 32.74 18.91
N LEU A 22 1.77 33.25 19.65
CA LEU A 22 2.70 32.37 20.38
C LEU A 22 1.98 31.59 21.49
N ALA A 23 1.10 32.26 22.24
CA ALA A 23 0.31 31.58 23.28
C ALA A 23 -0.57 30.46 22.69
N VAL A 24 -1.24 30.70 21.56
CA VAL A 24 -2.04 29.69 20.86
C VAL A 24 -1.14 28.54 20.37
N ALA A 25 0.02 28.84 19.82
CA ALA A 25 0.96 27.82 19.36
C ALA A 25 1.45 26.91 20.51
N VAL A 26 1.74 27.48 21.68
CA VAL A 26 2.12 26.70 22.87
C VAL A 26 0.96 25.83 23.36
N VAL A 27 -0.26 26.32 23.33
CA VAL A 27 -1.45 25.52 23.71
C VAL A 27 -1.62 24.33 22.75
N ILE A 28 -1.51 24.54 21.41
CA ILE A 28 -1.60 23.49 20.42
C ILE A 28 -0.46 22.48 20.63
N LEU A 29 0.76 22.93 20.87
CA LEU A 29 1.90 22.08 21.13
C LEU A 29 1.65 21.15 22.34
N LEU A 30 1.20 21.72 23.46
CA LEU A 30 1.01 20.96 24.71
C LEU A 30 -0.20 20.02 24.67
N LEU A 31 -1.31 20.44 24.03
CA LEU A 31 -2.54 19.65 24.02
C LEU A 31 -2.58 18.60 22.89
N PHE A 32 -1.95 18.88 21.76
CA PHE A 32 -2.08 18.02 20.58
C PHE A 32 -0.75 17.41 20.15
N VAL A 33 0.29 18.22 19.93
CA VAL A 33 1.53 17.72 19.35
C VAL A 33 2.31 16.84 20.33
N MET A 34 2.48 17.31 21.57
CA MET A 34 3.22 16.54 22.59
C MET A 34 2.58 15.18 22.88
N PRO A 35 1.25 15.07 23.08
CA PRO A 35 0.61 13.77 23.26
C PRO A 35 0.65 12.88 22.02
N ALA A 36 0.46 13.45 20.84
CA ALA A 36 0.36 12.68 19.60
C ALA A 36 1.72 12.17 19.10
N GLU A 37 2.77 12.96 19.21
CA GLU A 37 4.09 12.65 18.64
C GLU A 37 5.06 12.09 19.69
N TYR A 38 5.02 12.60 20.90
CA TYR A 38 6.02 12.29 21.92
C TYR A 38 5.47 11.47 23.11
N GLN A 39 4.16 11.15 23.11
CA GLN A 39 3.49 10.47 24.23
C GLN A 39 3.62 11.21 25.58
N ILE A 40 3.98 12.48 25.56
CA ILE A 40 4.08 13.35 26.73
C ILE A 40 2.79 14.11 26.86
N ASP A 41 1.99 13.80 27.86
CA ASP A 41 0.67 14.41 28.10
C ASP A 41 0.63 15.11 29.49
N PRO A 42 1.18 16.31 29.60
CA PRO A 42 1.21 17.05 30.87
C PRO A 42 -0.17 17.50 31.34
N THR A 43 -1.16 17.55 30.46
CA THR A 43 -2.51 18.04 30.72
C THR A 43 -3.54 16.93 30.94
N GLY A 44 -3.24 15.69 30.56
CA GLY A 44 -4.18 14.58 30.52
C GLY A 44 -5.16 14.61 29.33
N PHE A 45 -5.12 15.67 28.53
CA PHE A 45 -5.99 15.84 27.37
C PHE A 45 -5.74 14.79 26.28
N GLY A 46 -4.48 14.42 26.04
CA GLY A 46 -4.10 13.40 25.07
C GLY A 46 -4.62 12.02 25.44
N LYS A 47 -4.68 11.67 26.73
CA LYS A 47 -5.30 10.43 27.23
C LYS A 47 -6.81 10.44 27.05
N LEU A 48 -7.45 11.58 27.37
CA LEU A 48 -8.90 11.75 27.25
C LEU A 48 -9.38 11.62 25.79
N THR A 49 -8.63 12.21 24.85
CA THR A 49 -8.94 12.22 23.42
C THR A 49 -8.41 11.02 22.64
N GLY A 50 -7.55 10.18 23.27
CA GLY A 50 -6.92 9.03 22.62
C GLY A 50 -5.70 9.38 21.77
N LEU A 51 -5.25 10.65 21.73
CA LEU A 51 -4.08 11.09 20.95
C LEU A 51 -2.79 10.37 21.34
N VAL A 52 -2.62 10.02 22.63
CA VAL A 52 -1.46 9.24 23.09
C VAL A 52 -1.38 7.85 22.43
N LYS A 53 -2.51 7.29 22.00
CA LYS A 53 -2.55 5.99 21.30
C LYS A 53 -2.15 6.07 19.83
N MET A 54 -2.23 7.25 19.24
CA MET A 54 -1.87 7.43 17.82
C MET A 54 -0.37 7.35 17.58
N SER A 55 0.42 7.74 18.56
CA SER A 55 1.89 7.64 18.54
C SER A 55 2.41 6.28 19.03
N GLN A 56 1.54 5.38 19.44
CA GLN A 56 1.95 4.00 19.62
C GLN A 56 2.23 3.44 18.23
N THR A 57 3.48 3.56 17.80
CA THR A 57 4.06 2.58 16.88
C THR A 57 3.59 1.24 17.43
N VAL A 58 2.85 0.48 16.63
CA VAL A 58 2.58 -0.91 16.96
C VAL A 58 3.97 -1.51 17.12
N THR A 59 4.46 -1.51 18.35
CA THR A 59 5.66 -2.27 18.69
C THR A 59 5.21 -3.67 18.34
N ALA A 60 5.69 -4.18 17.22
CA ALA A 60 5.54 -5.59 16.93
C ALA A 60 5.86 -6.30 18.23
N PRO A 61 5.02 -7.23 18.72
CA PRO A 61 5.30 -7.98 19.94
C PRO A 61 6.78 -8.32 19.90
N PRO A 62 7.55 -8.14 20.99
CA PRO A 62 8.99 -8.39 20.97
C PRO A 62 9.16 -9.68 20.20
N ALA A 63 9.90 -9.62 19.09
CA ALA A 63 10.07 -10.74 18.20
C ALA A 63 10.44 -11.89 19.12
N ALA A 64 9.49 -12.80 19.34
CA ALA A 64 9.73 -14.00 20.10
C ALA A 64 11.01 -14.50 19.45
N THR A 65 12.09 -14.61 20.23
CA THR A 65 13.35 -15.21 19.79
C THR A 65 12.91 -16.41 18.99
N PRO A 66 13.17 -16.51 17.68
CA PRO A 66 12.64 -17.59 16.89
C PRO A 66 13.20 -18.85 17.55
N THR A 67 12.39 -19.46 18.40
CA THR A 67 12.61 -20.87 18.75
C THR A 67 12.67 -21.49 17.37
N PRO A 68 13.76 -22.17 16.96
CA PRO A 68 13.81 -22.84 15.69
C PRO A 68 12.66 -23.86 15.75
N VAL A 69 11.49 -23.42 15.28
CA VAL A 69 10.45 -24.35 14.89
C VAL A 69 11.13 -25.07 13.75
N MET A 70 11.62 -26.27 14.02
CA MET A 70 11.92 -27.21 12.95
C MET A 70 10.61 -27.37 12.21
N ASN A 71 10.41 -26.50 11.23
CA ASN A 71 9.37 -26.64 10.24
C ASN A 71 9.75 -27.89 9.47
N THR A 72 9.15 -28.99 9.83
CA THR A 72 9.39 -30.31 9.26
C THR A 72 9.00 -30.38 7.78
N THR A 73 8.60 -29.26 7.20
CA THR A 73 8.18 -29.15 5.80
C THR A 73 8.95 -28.02 5.08
N ALA A 74 10.28 -28.14 5.02
CA ALA A 74 11.09 -27.27 4.15
C ALA A 74 10.86 -27.56 2.65
N ALA A 75 10.23 -28.70 2.34
CA ALA A 75 9.84 -29.09 0.99
C ALA A 75 8.33 -29.34 0.92
N HIS A 76 7.70 -28.75 -0.09
CA HIS A 76 6.28 -28.93 -0.38
C HIS A 76 6.12 -29.65 -1.71
N THR A 77 5.18 -30.62 -1.74
CA THR A 77 4.74 -31.28 -2.96
C THR A 77 3.40 -30.69 -3.37
N TYR A 78 3.24 -30.44 -4.65
CA TYR A 78 2.01 -29.88 -5.20
C TYR A 78 1.35 -30.90 -6.14
N THR A 79 0.02 -30.91 -6.15
CA THR A 79 -0.76 -31.74 -7.11
C THR A 79 -0.83 -31.07 -8.48
N VAL A 80 -0.76 -29.74 -8.51
CA VAL A 80 -0.71 -28.95 -9.74
C VAL A 80 0.72 -29.01 -10.30
N PRO A 81 0.92 -29.33 -11.58
CA PRO A 81 2.25 -29.38 -12.19
C PRO A 81 2.95 -28.01 -12.16
N PHE A 82 4.28 -28.04 -11.98
CA PHE A 82 5.09 -26.84 -12.15
C PHE A 82 5.04 -26.37 -13.60
N ARG A 83 4.90 -25.07 -13.79
CA ARG A 83 4.91 -24.44 -15.10
C ARG A 83 5.68 -23.11 -15.11
N THR A 84 6.04 -22.69 -16.31
CA THR A 84 6.67 -21.40 -16.59
C THR A 84 6.01 -20.80 -17.82
N ASP A 85 5.60 -19.55 -17.71
CA ASP A 85 5.00 -18.79 -18.80
C ASP A 85 5.74 -17.46 -19.00
N ASP A 86 5.96 -17.07 -20.25
CA ASP A 86 6.52 -15.78 -20.68
C ASP A 86 5.53 -15.16 -21.68
N ILE A 87 4.90 -14.06 -21.29
CA ILE A 87 3.72 -13.56 -21.96
C ILE A 87 3.89 -12.09 -22.27
N ALA A 88 3.57 -11.69 -23.49
CA ALA A 88 3.46 -10.30 -23.90
C ALA A 88 1.98 -9.89 -23.95
N ILE A 89 1.60 -8.92 -23.14
CA ILE A 89 0.21 -8.46 -22.99
C ILE A 89 0.13 -7.01 -23.46
N PRO A 90 -0.44 -6.73 -24.65
CA PRO A 90 -0.65 -5.37 -25.09
C PRO A 90 -1.82 -4.72 -24.36
N ILE A 91 -1.62 -3.49 -23.91
CA ILE A 91 -2.68 -2.64 -23.33
C ILE A 91 -2.76 -1.35 -24.14
N GLY A 92 -3.96 -1.04 -24.64
CA GLY A 92 -4.23 0.19 -25.36
C GLY A 92 -4.06 1.44 -24.51
N LYS A 93 -4.09 2.60 -25.14
CA LYS A 93 -4.19 3.89 -24.43
C LYS A 93 -5.47 3.89 -23.57
N ASP A 94 -5.40 4.45 -22.38
CA ASP A 94 -6.52 4.51 -21.43
C ASP A 94 -7.19 3.13 -21.20
N GLY A 95 -6.46 2.04 -21.51
CA GLY A 95 -6.98 0.67 -21.45
C GLY A 95 -6.72 0.01 -20.11
N GLU A 96 -7.51 -1.02 -19.83
CA GLU A 96 -7.37 -1.86 -18.66
C GLU A 96 -7.43 -3.35 -19.03
N LEU A 97 -6.84 -4.19 -18.21
CA LEU A 97 -6.79 -5.62 -18.42
C LEU A 97 -6.52 -6.37 -17.13
N GLU A 98 -7.20 -7.48 -16.97
CA GLU A 98 -6.87 -8.45 -15.92
C GLU A 98 -6.12 -9.66 -16.50
N TYR A 99 -5.08 -10.07 -15.80
CA TYR A 99 -4.39 -11.33 -16.05
C TYR A 99 -4.35 -12.14 -14.77
N LYS A 100 -5.07 -13.26 -14.76
CA LYS A 100 -5.27 -14.10 -13.58
C LYS A 100 -4.95 -15.56 -13.87
N VAL A 101 -4.55 -16.28 -12.84
CA VAL A 101 -4.33 -17.73 -12.82
C VAL A 101 -5.10 -18.32 -11.65
N HIS A 102 -5.51 -19.58 -11.76
CA HIS A 102 -6.12 -20.29 -10.63
C HIS A 102 -5.04 -20.99 -9.80
N MET A 103 -5.15 -20.88 -8.47
CA MET A 103 -4.20 -21.51 -7.54
C MET A 103 -4.92 -22.20 -6.40
N GLN A 104 -4.32 -23.29 -5.92
CA GLN A 104 -4.75 -23.94 -4.69
C GLN A 104 -4.09 -23.28 -3.46
N PRO A 105 -4.66 -23.36 -2.26
CA PRO A 105 -4.05 -22.84 -1.04
C PRO A 105 -2.62 -23.37 -0.86
N GLY A 106 -1.69 -22.49 -0.55
CA GLY A 106 -0.27 -22.81 -0.44
C GLY A 106 0.47 -22.92 -1.77
N GLY A 107 -0.21 -22.87 -2.91
CA GLY A 107 0.42 -22.82 -4.24
C GLY A 107 1.38 -21.64 -4.31
N THR A 108 2.57 -21.86 -4.89
CA THR A 108 3.61 -20.84 -4.99
C THR A 108 3.72 -20.34 -6.42
N LEU A 109 3.78 -19.03 -6.59
CA LEU A 109 4.00 -18.32 -7.83
C LEU A 109 5.17 -17.34 -7.63
N VAL A 110 6.16 -17.37 -8.52
CA VAL A 110 7.23 -16.35 -8.61
C VAL A 110 7.04 -15.62 -9.93
N TYR A 111 7.16 -14.31 -9.90
CA TYR A 111 6.89 -13.48 -11.07
C TYR A 111 7.84 -12.31 -11.24
N SER A 112 7.95 -11.84 -12.47
CA SER A 112 8.47 -10.52 -12.82
C SER A 112 7.73 -9.99 -14.03
N TRP A 113 7.52 -8.69 -14.07
CA TRP A 113 6.95 -8.03 -15.24
C TRP A 113 7.62 -6.67 -15.46
N LYS A 114 7.58 -6.20 -16.72
CA LYS A 114 8.05 -4.88 -17.13
C LYS A 114 7.27 -4.36 -18.32
N CYS A 115 7.18 -3.03 -18.44
CA CYS A 115 6.56 -2.32 -19.56
C CYS A 115 7.26 -0.98 -19.81
N ALA A 116 6.95 -0.35 -20.95
CA ALA A 116 7.54 0.94 -21.31
C ALA A 116 6.87 2.12 -20.58
N GLU A 117 5.53 2.09 -20.47
CA GLU A 117 4.74 3.15 -19.86
C GLU A 117 4.35 2.80 -18.42
N PRO A 118 4.21 3.81 -17.52
CA PRO A 118 3.78 3.56 -16.14
C PRO A 118 2.32 3.10 -16.12
N LEU A 119 2.05 2.11 -15.29
CA LEU A 119 0.71 1.53 -15.11
C LEU A 119 0.26 1.64 -13.66
N TYR A 120 -1.05 1.83 -13.46
CA TYR A 120 -1.69 1.46 -12.21
C TYR A 120 -1.83 -0.05 -12.15
N ILE A 121 -1.54 -0.62 -11.00
CA ILE A 121 -1.53 -2.07 -10.81
C ILE A 121 -2.18 -2.40 -9.48
N ASP A 122 -3.10 -3.36 -9.51
CA ASP A 122 -3.61 -4.03 -8.33
C ASP A 122 -3.35 -5.54 -8.46
N PHE A 123 -2.41 -6.05 -7.66
CA PHE A 123 -2.17 -7.48 -7.53
C PHE A 123 -3.08 -8.01 -6.43
N HIS A 124 -4.03 -8.85 -6.81
CA HIS A 124 -5.12 -9.30 -5.94
C HIS A 124 -5.53 -10.75 -6.21
N GLY A 125 -6.40 -11.27 -5.34
CA GLY A 125 -7.03 -12.57 -5.51
C GLY A 125 -8.49 -12.56 -5.11
N GLU A 126 -9.26 -13.46 -5.71
CA GLU A 126 -10.66 -13.73 -5.39
C GLU A 126 -10.84 -15.20 -5.05
N SER A 127 -11.48 -15.47 -3.92
CA SER A 127 -11.71 -16.83 -3.46
C SER A 127 -12.84 -17.52 -4.26
N ASP A 128 -12.66 -18.81 -4.57
CA ASP A 128 -13.73 -19.64 -5.15
C ASP A 128 -14.98 -19.68 -4.27
N LYS A 129 -14.84 -19.42 -2.96
CA LYS A 129 -15.96 -19.42 -2.01
C LYS A 129 -16.71 -18.08 -1.94
N ASP A 130 -16.08 -17.01 -2.41
CA ASP A 130 -16.63 -15.65 -2.39
C ASP A 130 -16.23 -14.89 -3.67
N PRO A 131 -16.79 -15.31 -4.82
CA PRO A 131 -16.48 -14.69 -6.11
C PRO A 131 -16.94 -13.21 -6.14
N GLY A 132 -16.12 -12.36 -6.76
CA GLY A 132 -16.40 -10.93 -6.88
C GLY A 132 -15.96 -10.10 -5.67
N ASN A 133 -15.40 -10.74 -4.63
CA ASN A 133 -14.86 -10.06 -3.46
C ASN A 133 -13.32 -10.19 -3.46
N ALA A 134 -12.67 -9.22 -4.09
CA ALA A 134 -11.23 -9.23 -4.26
C ALA A 134 -10.49 -8.83 -2.98
N THR A 135 -9.37 -9.50 -2.71
CA THR A 135 -8.40 -9.12 -1.68
C THR A 135 -7.13 -8.65 -2.36
N SER A 136 -6.81 -7.36 -2.25
CA SER A 136 -5.58 -6.80 -2.80
C SER A 136 -4.38 -7.17 -1.93
N TYR A 137 -3.31 -7.62 -2.58
CA TYR A 137 -2.01 -7.93 -1.96
C TYR A 137 -1.07 -6.74 -2.05
N THR A 138 -1.08 -6.08 -3.22
CA THR A 138 -0.23 -4.90 -3.48
C THR A 138 -0.91 -4.01 -4.50
N VAL A 139 -0.97 -2.71 -4.20
CA VAL A 139 -1.45 -1.68 -5.12
C VAL A 139 -0.32 -0.69 -5.38
N THR A 140 -0.08 -0.37 -6.65
CA THR A 140 0.94 0.61 -7.05
C THR A 140 0.35 1.56 -8.09
N GLN A 141 0.53 2.87 -7.89
CA GLN A 141 -0.08 3.90 -8.73
C GLN A 141 0.62 4.08 -10.08
N GLU A 142 1.95 4.04 -10.08
CA GLU A 142 2.78 4.29 -11.27
C GLU A 142 3.99 3.36 -11.25
N ALA A 143 3.91 2.23 -11.94
CA ALA A 143 5.01 1.29 -12.01
C ALA A 143 5.30 0.86 -13.45
N LYS A 144 6.57 0.67 -13.77
CA LYS A 144 7.05 0.16 -15.06
C LYS A 144 7.59 -1.26 -14.96
N GLU A 145 7.79 -1.75 -13.75
CA GLU A 145 8.27 -3.09 -13.48
C GLU A 145 7.84 -3.55 -12.08
N GLY A 146 7.81 -4.85 -11.88
CA GLY A 146 7.57 -5.47 -10.59
C GLY A 146 8.06 -6.91 -10.58
N ASN A 147 8.40 -7.40 -9.40
CA ASN A 147 8.81 -8.78 -9.20
C ASN A 147 8.45 -9.23 -7.78
N GLY A 148 8.28 -10.52 -7.59
CA GLY A 148 7.94 -11.04 -6.29
C GLY A 148 7.52 -12.50 -6.31
N SER A 149 6.92 -12.92 -5.21
CA SER A 149 6.31 -14.23 -5.07
C SER A 149 4.96 -14.12 -4.34
N LEU A 150 4.08 -15.04 -4.64
CA LEU A 150 2.82 -15.26 -3.94
C LEU A 150 2.79 -16.69 -3.43
N ILE A 151 2.41 -16.86 -2.17
CA ILE A 151 1.89 -18.12 -1.64
C ILE A 151 0.39 -17.93 -1.54
N ALA A 152 -0.38 -18.64 -2.35
CA ALA A 152 -1.83 -18.45 -2.42
C ALA A 152 -2.49 -18.69 -1.06
N PRO A 153 -3.19 -17.69 -0.48
CA PRO A 153 -3.81 -17.81 0.84
C PRO A 153 -5.09 -18.67 0.81
N PHE A 154 -5.70 -18.83 -0.37
CA PHE A 154 -6.94 -19.57 -0.58
C PHE A 154 -7.01 -20.17 -1.99
N ALA A 155 -7.93 -21.12 -2.19
CA ALA A 155 -8.29 -21.60 -3.53
C ALA A 155 -9.05 -20.50 -4.26
N GLY A 156 -8.61 -20.17 -5.47
CA GLY A 156 -9.24 -19.11 -6.25
C GLY A 156 -8.34 -18.56 -7.34
N ILE A 157 -8.79 -17.45 -7.91
CA ILE A 157 -8.07 -16.73 -8.95
C ILE A 157 -7.18 -15.67 -8.34
N HIS A 158 -5.94 -15.58 -8.82
CA HIS A 158 -4.92 -14.65 -8.36
C HIS A 158 -4.23 -14.02 -9.54
N GLY A 159 -3.92 -12.72 -9.46
CA GLY A 159 -3.24 -12.05 -10.56
C GLY A 159 -3.35 -10.53 -10.49
N TRP A 160 -3.22 -9.91 -11.63
CA TRP A 160 -3.07 -8.47 -11.74
C TRP A 160 -4.25 -7.86 -12.49
N PHE A 161 -4.74 -6.76 -11.98
CA PHE A 161 -5.40 -5.73 -12.74
C PHE A 161 -4.35 -4.70 -13.15
N TYR A 162 -4.26 -4.41 -14.43
CA TYR A 162 -3.39 -3.40 -15.02
C TYR A 162 -4.25 -2.32 -15.67
N GLN A 163 -3.96 -1.05 -15.38
CA GLN A 163 -4.59 0.08 -16.05
C GLN A 163 -3.52 1.01 -16.63
N ASN A 164 -3.58 1.21 -17.93
CA ASN A 164 -2.76 2.17 -18.65
C ASN A 164 -3.47 3.52 -18.63
N GLN A 165 -2.94 4.48 -17.89
CA GLN A 165 -3.47 5.84 -17.76
C GLN A 165 -2.77 6.82 -18.71
N THR A 166 -2.03 6.30 -19.68
CA THR A 166 -1.32 7.11 -20.69
C THR A 166 -2.02 7.07 -22.05
N ASP A 167 -1.73 8.02 -22.92
CA ASP A 167 -2.24 8.10 -24.28
C ASP A 167 -1.47 7.22 -25.28
N HIS A 168 -0.58 6.36 -24.80
CA HIS A 168 0.25 5.46 -25.59
C HIS A 168 -0.12 3.99 -25.34
N VAL A 169 0.04 3.17 -26.38
CA VAL A 169 -0.05 1.70 -26.24
C VAL A 169 1.22 1.21 -25.54
N THR A 170 1.08 0.30 -24.58
CA THR A 170 2.22 -0.36 -23.96
C THR A 170 2.06 -1.87 -23.99
N VAL A 171 3.17 -2.60 -23.82
CA VAL A 171 3.18 -4.06 -23.74
C VAL A 171 3.79 -4.47 -22.41
N ILE A 172 3.07 -5.25 -21.65
CA ILE A 172 3.58 -5.87 -20.43
C ILE A 172 4.25 -7.18 -20.79
N HIS A 173 5.52 -7.31 -20.46
CA HIS A 173 6.25 -8.59 -20.53
C HIS A 173 6.19 -9.23 -19.15
N LEU A 174 5.30 -10.20 -18.99
CA LEU A 174 5.08 -10.93 -17.74
C LEU A 174 5.72 -12.31 -17.80
N LYS A 175 6.60 -12.61 -16.85
CA LYS A 175 7.19 -13.93 -16.61
C LYS A 175 6.67 -14.49 -15.32
N MET A 176 6.24 -15.72 -15.34
CA MET A 176 5.72 -16.43 -14.18
C MET A 176 6.26 -17.84 -14.12
N SER A 177 6.53 -18.34 -12.91
CA SER A 177 6.91 -19.72 -12.66
C SER A 177 6.30 -20.19 -11.35
N GLY A 178 5.73 -21.39 -11.34
CA GLY A 178 5.10 -21.89 -10.12
C GLY A 178 4.08 -22.99 -10.34
N PHE A 179 3.18 -23.14 -9.36
CA PHE A 179 2.16 -24.20 -9.30
C PHE A 179 0.76 -23.57 -9.43
N TYR A 180 0.34 -23.32 -10.66
CA TYR A 180 -0.92 -22.65 -11.01
C TYR A 180 -1.51 -23.22 -12.29
N GLU A 181 -2.78 -22.98 -12.51
CA GLU A 181 -3.50 -23.33 -13.72
C GLU A 181 -3.89 -22.07 -14.49
N LEU A 182 -3.77 -22.11 -15.83
CA LEU A 182 -4.28 -21.01 -16.65
C LEU A 182 -5.81 -21.09 -16.71
N ILE A 183 -6.43 -19.93 -16.63
CA ILE A 183 -7.88 -19.81 -16.81
C ILE A 183 -8.16 -19.86 -18.30
N PRO A 184 -9.03 -20.76 -18.78
CA PRO A 184 -9.46 -20.77 -20.17
C PRO A 184 -10.07 -19.40 -20.57
N LYS A 185 -9.67 -18.90 -21.72
CA LYS A 185 -10.24 -17.67 -22.30
C LYS A 185 -11.59 -17.93 -22.93
#